data_a36bb7c32d363b2ece7b4a6fbea2129b
#
_entry.id   a36bb7c32d363b2ece7b4a6fbea2129b
#
_cell.length_a   1.000
_cell.length_b   1.000
_cell.length_c   1.000
_cell.angle_alpha   90.00
_cell.angle_beta   90.00
_cell.angle_gamma   90.00
#
_symmetry.space_group_name_H-M   'P 1'
#
loop_
_entity.id
_entity.type
_entity.pdbx_description
1 polymer ?
#
loop_
_entity_poly.entity_id
_entity_poly.type
_entity_poly.pdbx_seq_one_letter_code
_entity_poly.pdbx_strand_id
1 'polypeptide(L)'
;MDVPTWVWAATVAGIVGMLLFDFVGHVRTPHAPTLRESATWSAVYVGIAVLFGLGVLVFAGGQYGGEYFAGYITEKSLSVDNLFVFVLIMASFGVPRIAQQKVLLFGITFALVLRTIFILVGAAAIENFSWVFYLFGAILIYTAWVQARSGGHSEEDEEFKENAVIRLVRKVVPTTEEHHGDRMTVKLEGKRYITPLAIALIAIGTADVIFAVDSIPAIFGLTQETYLVFAANAFSLLGLRQLFFLIDGLLDRLVYLAYGLAVILGFIGAKLVIHALHTNELSWINGGEHITAIPEIPTWLSLAVILVTLLVTTVTSLRHDKKTRAARAARDAAVEGPSATDAAPRHAAPDAVTGTTTDVAGAGAGTGQPVDSGRPTTPAGRD
;
A
#
# COMPACT_ATOMS: atom_id res chain seq x y z
N MET A 1 12.30 12.44 27.38
CA MET A 1 11.47 13.65 27.11
C MET A 1 10.27 13.63 28.06
N ASP A 2 10.15 14.61 28.95
CA ASP A 2 8.94 14.69 29.80
C ASP A 2 7.80 15.34 29.03
N VAL A 3 6.93 14.53 28.46
CA VAL A 3 5.77 15.01 27.70
C VAL A 3 4.59 15.20 28.66
N PRO A 4 4.08 16.42 28.84
CA PRO A 4 2.92 16.65 29.69
C PRO A 4 1.70 15.88 29.22
N THR A 5 0.89 15.39 30.15
CA THR A 5 -0.31 14.60 29.84
C THR A 5 -1.28 15.33 28.90
N TRP A 6 -1.37 16.65 28.99
CA TRP A 6 -2.23 17.42 28.10
C TRP A 6 -1.75 17.39 26.62
N VAL A 7 -0.42 17.29 26.37
CA VAL A 7 0.15 17.16 25.03
C VAL A 7 -0.22 15.79 24.45
N TRP A 8 -0.11 14.73 25.25
CA TRP A 8 -0.60 13.40 24.89
C TRP A 8 -2.09 13.45 24.53
N ALA A 9 -2.90 14.02 25.41
CA ALA A 9 -4.35 14.13 25.20
C ALA A 9 -4.67 14.93 23.92
N ALA A 10 -3.98 16.05 23.69
CA ALA A 10 -4.18 16.88 22.50
C ALA A 10 -3.79 16.15 21.22
N THR A 11 -2.67 15.42 21.23
CA THR A 11 -2.20 14.63 20.07
C THR A 11 -3.19 13.49 19.76
N VAL A 12 -3.60 12.73 20.78
CA VAL A 12 -4.58 11.64 20.62
C VAL A 12 -5.92 12.20 20.13
N ALA A 13 -6.39 13.32 20.71
CA ALA A 13 -7.64 13.97 20.28
C ALA A 13 -7.53 14.46 18.82
N GLY A 14 -6.39 15.00 18.41
CA GLY A 14 -6.14 15.42 17.04
C GLY A 14 -6.18 14.23 16.07
N ILE A 15 -5.51 13.12 16.40
CA ILE A 15 -5.51 11.88 15.61
C ILE A 15 -6.93 11.30 15.49
N VAL A 16 -7.65 11.18 16.61
CA VAL A 16 -9.04 10.71 16.64
C VAL A 16 -9.95 11.66 15.85
N GLY A 17 -9.75 12.97 15.97
CA GLY A 17 -10.47 13.98 15.19
C GLY A 17 -10.28 13.81 13.68
N MET A 18 -9.04 13.55 13.23
CA MET A 18 -8.74 13.27 11.82
C MET A 18 -9.37 11.96 11.34
N LEU A 19 -9.35 10.90 12.14
CA LEU A 19 -10.04 9.64 11.82
C LEU A 19 -11.56 9.81 11.75
N LEU A 20 -12.16 10.57 12.67
CA LEU A 20 -13.59 10.89 12.66
C LEU A 20 -13.96 11.74 11.44
N PHE A 21 -13.12 12.71 11.08
CA PHE A 21 -13.29 13.50 9.86
C PHE A 21 -13.27 12.61 8.62
N ASP A 22 -12.31 11.71 8.52
CA ASP A 22 -12.24 10.72 7.44
C ASP A 22 -13.48 9.82 7.40
N PHE A 23 -13.94 9.36 8.57
CA PHE A 23 -15.12 8.51 8.67
C PHE A 23 -16.39 9.24 8.23
N VAL A 24 -16.61 10.46 8.69
CA VAL A 24 -17.82 11.24 8.39
C VAL A 24 -17.79 11.75 6.94
N GLY A 25 -16.65 12.23 6.47
CA GLY A 25 -16.50 12.83 5.14
C GLY A 25 -16.55 11.83 3.98
N HIS A 26 -16.03 10.62 4.17
CA HIS A 26 -15.82 9.69 3.07
C HIS A 26 -16.63 8.38 3.15
N VAL A 27 -17.03 7.93 4.34
CA VAL A 27 -17.83 6.69 4.47
C VAL A 27 -19.32 6.96 4.24
N ARG A 28 -19.80 8.18 4.53
CA ARG A 28 -21.20 8.54 4.29
C ARG A 28 -21.56 8.75 2.83
N THR A 29 -20.60 9.11 1.99
CA THR A 29 -20.78 9.29 0.53
C THR A 29 -19.81 8.37 -0.22
N PRO A 30 -20.14 7.07 -0.36
CA PRO A 30 -19.26 6.13 -1.03
C PRO A 30 -19.03 6.55 -2.48
N HIS A 31 -17.81 6.89 -2.83
CA HIS A 31 -17.38 7.18 -4.20
C HIS A 31 -15.95 6.64 -4.40
N ALA A 32 -15.57 6.35 -5.63
CA ALA A 32 -14.18 6.04 -5.95
C ALA A 32 -13.41 7.37 -6.06
N PRO A 33 -12.38 7.61 -5.19
CA PRO A 33 -11.67 8.88 -5.20
C PRO A 33 -10.91 9.08 -6.52
N THR A 34 -10.86 10.32 -6.98
CA THR A 34 -10.03 10.68 -8.12
C THR A 34 -8.56 10.79 -7.72
N LEU A 35 -7.63 10.62 -8.67
CA LEU A 35 -6.19 10.78 -8.41
C LEU A 35 -5.84 12.16 -7.82
N ARG A 36 -6.53 13.23 -8.27
CA ARG A 36 -6.32 14.58 -7.74
C ARG A 36 -6.77 14.70 -6.30
N GLU A 37 -7.92 14.14 -5.98
CA GLU A 37 -8.46 14.10 -4.63
C GLU A 37 -7.51 13.34 -3.69
N SER A 38 -7.09 12.14 -4.08
CA SER A 38 -6.15 11.33 -3.31
C SER A 38 -4.81 12.03 -3.11
N ALA A 39 -4.27 12.70 -4.14
CA ALA A 39 -3.03 13.46 -4.05
C ALA A 39 -3.17 14.67 -3.10
N THR A 40 -4.28 15.41 -3.19
CA THR A 40 -4.53 16.58 -2.34
C THR A 40 -4.63 16.18 -0.87
N TRP A 41 -5.44 15.18 -0.55
CA TRP A 41 -5.59 14.70 0.82
C TRP A 41 -4.31 14.05 1.35
N SER A 42 -3.58 13.29 0.51
CA SER A 42 -2.25 12.78 0.88
C SER A 42 -1.29 13.89 1.25
N ALA A 43 -1.24 14.97 0.45
CA ALA A 43 -0.42 16.13 0.73
C ALA A 43 -0.84 16.85 2.03
N VAL A 44 -2.14 16.95 2.32
CA VAL A 44 -2.65 17.52 3.57
C VAL A 44 -2.18 16.71 4.78
N TYR A 45 -2.33 15.37 4.76
CA TYR A 45 -1.89 14.53 5.88
C TYR A 45 -0.36 14.56 6.07
N VAL A 46 0.41 14.52 4.98
CA VAL A 46 1.87 14.70 5.05
C VAL A 46 2.22 16.08 5.59
N GLY A 47 1.52 17.12 5.15
CA GLY A 47 1.69 18.48 5.65
C GLY A 47 1.44 18.59 7.16
N ILE A 48 0.37 17.98 7.68
CA ILE A 48 0.07 17.92 9.12
C ILE A 48 1.18 17.20 9.88
N ALA A 49 1.65 16.06 9.37
CA ALA A 49 2.74 15.31 9.98
C ALA A 49 4.07 16.12 10.01
N VAL A 50 4.38 16.83 8.93
CA VAL A 50 5.55 17.72 8.85
C VAL A 50 5.41 18.89 9.82
N LEU A 51 4.24 19.53 9.89
CA LEU A 51 3.98 20.61 10.84
C LEU A 51 4.12 20.15 12.30
N PHE A 52 3.62 18.95 12.61
CA PHE A 52 3.81 18.34 13.92
C PHE A 52 5.29 18.11 14.21
N GLY A 53 6.06 17.54 13.27
CA GLY A 53 7.51 17.32 13.41
C GLY A 53 8.30 18.61 13.57
N LEU A 54 7.92 19.67 12.85
CA LEU A 54 8.50 21.02 13.05
C LEU A 54 8.15 21.57 14.43
N GLY A 55 6.94 21.32 14.94
CA GLY A 55 6.59 21.64 16.31
C GLY A 55 7.48 20.91 17.32
N VAL A 56 7.71 19.61 17.16
CA VAL A 56 8.64 18.84 18.01
C VAL A 56 10.06 19.44 17.93
N LEU A 57 10.53 19.75 16.73
CA LEU A 57 11.86 20.35 16.51
C LEU A 57 12.04 21.70 17.23
N VAL A 58 11.01 22.55 17.20
CA VAL A 58 11.06 23.90 17.81
C VAL A 58 10.89 23.83 19.33
N PHE A 59 9.97 23.02 19.84
CA PHE A 59 9.63 23.01 21.27
C PHE A 59 10.43 21.99 22.09
N ALA A 60 10.83 20.84 21.48
CA ALA A 60 11.57 19.79 22.17
C ALA A 60 13.06 19.74 21.76
N GLY A 61 13.44 20.41 20.67
CA GLY A 61 14.83 20.52 20.21
C GLY A 61 15.17 19.62 19.02
N GLY A 62 16.35 19.88 18.45
CA GLY A 62 16.79 19.27 17.19
C GLY A 62 16.92 17.75 17.24
N GLN A 63 17.31 17.20 18.38
CA GLN A 63 17.44 15.75 18.56
C GLN A 63 16.08 15.06 18.40
N TYR A 64 15.09 15.45 19.20
CA TYR A 64 13.76 14.85 19.17
C TYR A 64 13.02 15.10 17.84
N GLY A 65 13.21 16.27 17.24
CA GLY A 65 12.72 16.54 15.89
C GLY A 65 13.32 15.61 14.85
N GLY A 66 14.63 15.37 14.90
CA GLY A 66 15.34 14.43 14.04
C GLY A 66 14.87 12.99 14.24
N GLU A 67 14.67 12.55 15.49
CA GLU A 67 14.14 11.25 15.85
C GLU A 67 12.71 11.04 15.31
N TYR A 68 11.82 12.03 15.47
CA TYR A 68 10.47 11.98 14.92
C TYR A 68 10.49 11.85 13.40
N PHE A 69 11.25 12.67 12.68
CA PHE A 69 11.31 12.61 11.22
C PHE A 69 11.92 11.29 10.73
N ALA A 70 12.95 10.78 11.40
CA ALA A 70 13.53 9.48 11.07
C ALA A 70 12.48 8.36 11.23
N GLY A 71 11.76 8.33 12.37
CA GLY A 71 10.68 7.38 12.63
C GLY A 71 9.53 7.52 11.61
N TYR A 72 9.07 8.74 11.37
CA TYR A 72 7.97 9.02 10.43
C TYR A 72 8.30 8.57 9.00
N ILE A 73 9.49 8.91 8.49
CA ILE A 73 9.90 8.56 7.12
C ILE A 73 10.07 7.05 6.98
N THR A 74 10.68 6.40 7.98
CA THR A 74 10.84 4.94 7.99
C THR A 74 9.50 4.24 8.01
N GLU A 75 8.61 4.62 8.93
CA GLU A 75 7.27 4.02 9.02
C GLU A 75 6.45 4.29 7.76
N LYS A 76 6.52 5.49 7.20
CA LYS A 76 5.85 5.82 5.95
C LYS A 76 6.34 4.96 4.79
N SER A 77 7.64 4.67 4.75
CA SER A 77 8.24 3.83 3.72
C SER A 77 7.84 2.35 3.85
N LEU A 78 7.84 1.82 5.08
CA LEU A 78 7.34 0.47 5.38
C LEU A 78 5.84 0.36 5.08
N SER A 79 5.08 1.41 5.40
CA SER A 79 3.64 1.46 5.12
C SER A 79 3.32 1.45 3.61
N VAL A 80 4.19 1.99 2.75
CA VAL A 80 4.04 1.90 1.28
C VAL A 80 4.17 0.45 0.81
N ASP A 81 5.13 -0.30 1.35
CA ASP A 81 5.29 -1.74 1.06
C ASP A 81 4.06 -2.53 1.52
N ASN A 82 3.56 -2.25 2.72
CA ASN A 82 2.36 -2.88 3.27
C ASN A 82 1.11 -2.62 2.40
N LEU A 83 1.04 -1.47 1.70
CA LEU A 83 -0.06 -1.17 0.77
C LEU A 83 -0.13 -2.14 -0.39
N PHE A 84 1.00 -2.66 -0.88
CA PHE A 84 1.02 -3.68 -1.93
C PHE A 84 0.23 -4.92 -1.50
N VAL A 85 0.48 -5.40 -0.29
CA VAL A 85 -0.26 -6.56 0.27
C VAL A 85 -1.75 -6.24 0.43
N PHE A 86 -2.11 -5.00 0.78
CA PHE A 86 -3.52 -4.60 0.86
C PHE A 86 -4.18 -4.57 -0.51
N VAL A 87 -3.49 -4.12 -1.58
CA VAL A 87 -3.98 -4.19 -2.96
C VAL A 87 -4.23 -5.64 -3.36
N LEU A 88 -3.26 -6.52 -3.08
CA LEU A 88 -3.35 -7.95 -3.39
C LEU A 88 -4.52 -8.63 -2.65
N ILE A 89 -4.69 -8.36 -1.35
CA ILE A 89 -5.81 -8.85 -0.56
C ILE A 89 -7.14 -8.38 -1.16
N MET A 90 -7.26 -7.08 -1.45
CA MET A 90 -8.51 -6.54 -2.02
C MET A 90 -8.85 -7.12 -3.39
N ALA A 91 -7.83 -7.34 -4.24
CA ALA A 91 -7.99 -7.98 -5.53
C ALA A 91 -8.42 -9.44 -5.39
N SER A 92 -7.77 -10.21 -4.49
CA SER A 92 -8.07 -11.64 -4.24
C SER A 92 -9.49 -11.88 -3.73
N PHE A 93 -10.02 -10.95 -2.92
CA PHE A 93 -11.41 -11.02 -2.45
C PHE A 93 -12.40 -10.27 -3.34
N GLY A 94 -11.97 -9.75 -4.49
CA GLY A 94 -12.82 -9.05 -5.45
C GLY A 94 -13.51 -7.81 -4.87
N VAL A 95 -12.89 -7.09 -3.93
CA VAL A 95 -13.50 -5.96 -3.25
C VAL A 95 -13.76 -4.82 -4.23
N PRO A 96 -15.05 -4.41 -4.45
CA PRO A 96 -15.38 -3.32 -5.37
C PRO A 96 -14.70 -2.00 -4.96
N ARG A 97 -14.22 -1.21 -5.92
CA ARG A 97 -13.50 0.08 -5.67
C ARG A 97 -14.23 1.01 -4.70
N ILE A 98 -15.56 1.08 -4.79
CA ILE A 98 -16.40 1.88 -3.89
C ILE A 98 -16.32 1.39 -2.44
N ALA A 99 -16.19 0.08 -2.22
CA ALA A 99 -16.12 -0.53 -0.89
C ALA A 99 -14.68 -0.51 -0.31
N GLN A 100 -13.65 -0.38 -1.16
CA GLN A 100 -12.25 -0.35 -0.73
C GLN A 100 -11.97 0.78 0.27
N GLN A 101 -12.54 1.97 0.07
CA GLN A 101 -12.40 3.07 1.03
C GLN A 101 -12.83 2.70 2.44
N LYS A 102 -13.98 2.01 2.56
CA LYS A 102 -14.54 1.59 3.82
C LYS A 102 -13.67 0.52 4.48
N VAL A 103 -13.24 -0.47 3.72
CA VAL A 103 -12.36 -1.56 4.23
C VAL A 103 -11.02 -0.98 4.70
N LEU A 104 -10.41 -0.07 3.93
CA LEU A 104 -9.16 0.60 4.32
C LEU A 104 -9.32 1.43 5.58
N LEU A 105 -10.38 2.22 5.70
CA LEU A 105 -10.57 3.07 6.87
C LEU A 105 -10.72 2.25 8.15
N PHE A 106 -11.54 1.19 8.12
CA PHE A 106 -11.67 0.29 9.25
C PHE A 106 -10.38 -0.48 9.52
N GLY A 107 -9.68 -0.93 8.47
CA GLY A 107 -8.38 -1.61 8.57
C GLY A 107 -7.33 -0.72 9.22
N ILE A 108 -7.17 0.51 8.76
CA ILE A 108 -6.21 1.49 9.30
C ILE A 108 -6.56 1.86 10.75
N THR A 109 -7.85 2.03 11.06
CA THR A 109 -8.27 2.33 12.44
C THR A 109 -7.94 1.16 13.37
N PHE A 110 -8.20 -0.07 12.94
CA PHE A 110 -7.86 -1.27 13.69
C PHE A 110 -6.33 -1.43 13.84
N ALA A 111 -5.60 -1.21 12.75
CA ALA A 111 -4.15 -1.19 12.73
C ALA A 111 -3.57 -0.19 13.74
N LEU A 112 -4.08 1.06 13.77
CA LEU A 112 -3.62 2.07 14.70
C LEU A 112 -3.83 1.67 16.16
N VAL A 113 -4.99 1.09 16.49
CA VAL A 113 -5.28 0.61 17.85
C VAL A 113 -4.32 -0.51 18.25
N LEU A 114 -4.13 -1.52 17.39
CA LEU A 114 -3.22 -2.64 17.67
C LEU A 114 -1.77 -2.17 17.78
N ARG A 115 -1.29 -1.34 16.85
CA ARG A 115 0.07 -0.79 16.89
C ARG A 115 0.29 0.06 18.15
N THR A 116 -0.71 0.84 18.57
CA THR A 116 -0.62 1.58 19.83
C THR A 116 -0.42 0.63 21.01
N ILE A 117 -1.17 -0.48 21.07
CA ILE A 117 -0.99 -1.50 22.11
C ILE A 117 0.41 -2.12 22.06
N PHE A 118 0.87 -2.50 20.86
CA PHE A 118 2.22 -3.08 20.70
C PHE A 118 3.34 -2.08 21.03
N ILE A 119 3.16 -0.79 20.71
CA ILE A 119 4.10 0.26 21.08
C ILE A 119 4.19 0.40 22.59
N LEU A 120 3.05 0.42 23.30
CA LEU A 120 3.03 0.51 24.76
C LEU A 120 3.65 -0.73 25.42
N VAL A 121 3.34 -1.92 24.90
CA VAL A 121 3.96 -3.19 25.39
C VAL A 121 5.46 -3.21 25.09
N GLY A 122 5.86 -2.78 23.89
CA GLY A 122 7.27 -2.70 23.47
C GLY A 122 8.05 -1.70 24.33
N ALA A 123 7.48 -0.52 24.61
CA ALA A 123 8.06 0.47 25.50
C ALA A 123 8.26 -0.08 26.92
N ALA A 124 7.21 -0.68 27.49
CA ALA A 124 7.31 -1.32 28.80
C ALA A 124 8.33 -2.46 28.84
N ALA A 125 8.46 -3.22 27.74
CA ALA A 125 9.47 -4.27 27.63
C ALA A 125 10.90 -3.70 27.60
N ILE A 126 11.14 -2.64 26.84
CA ILE A 126 12.46 -1.97 26.74
C ILE A 126 12.84 -1.31 28.05
N GLU A 127 11.89 -0.68 28.75
CA GLU A 127 12.15 -0.04 30.06
C GLU A 127 12.54 -1.04 31.16
N ASN A 128 12.02 -2.28 31.09
CA ASN A 128 12.25 -3.27 32.12
C ASN A 128 13.32 -4.32 31.78
N PHE A 129 13.66 -4.48 30.48
CA PHE A 129 14.52 -5.55 30.01
C PHE A 129 15.47 -5.06 28.90
N SER A 130 16.72 -4.80 29.21
CA SER A 130 17.75 -4.36 28.25
C SER A 130 17.99 -5.39 27.12
N TRP A 131 17.80 -6.69 27.39
CA TRP A 131 17.97 -7.75 26.40
C TRP A 131 16.96 -7.69 25.24
N VAL A 132 15.84 -6.95 25.39
CA VAL A 132 14.82 -6.77 24.35
C VAL A 132 15.42 -6.10 23.11
N PHE A 133 16.44 -5.24 23.27
CA PHE A 133 17.13 -4.65 22.13
C PHE A 133 17.85 -5.67 21.25
N TYR A 134 18.44 -6.74 21.86
CA TYR A 134 19.00 -7.85 21.09
C TYR A 134 17.93 -8.58 20.28
N LEU A 135 16.76 -8.84 20.90
CA LEU A 135 15.63 -9.50 20.24
C LEU A 135 15.15 -8.65 19.07
N PHE A 136 14.93 -7.36 19.28
CA PHE A 136 14.48 -6.44 18.24
C PHE A 136 15.50 -6.32 17.10
N GLY A 137 16.78 -6.19 17.43
CA GLY A 137 17.85 -6.17 16.43
C GLY A 137 17.91 -7.47 15.61
N ALA A 138 17.77 -8.63 16.25
CA ALA A 138 17.75 -9.91 15.57
C ALA A 138 16.54 -10.06 14.64
N ILE A 139 15.34 -9.64 15.07
CA ILE A 139 14.13 -9.62 14.24
C ILE A 139 14.38 -8.77 12.99
N LEU A 140 14.88 -7.53 13.15
CA LEU A 140 15.12 -6.65 12.03
C LEU A 140 16.16 -7.16 11.05
N ILE A 141 17.26 -7.74 11.54
CA ILE A 141 18.30 -8.33 10.68
C ILE A 141 17.72 -9.53 9.92
N TYR A 142 16.92 -10.37 10.59
CA TYR A 142 16.26 -11.50 9.95
C TYR A 142 15.26 -11.02 8.87
N THR A 143 14.42 -10.05 9.19
CA THR A 143 13.46 -9.46 8.23
C THR A 143 14.19 -8.82 7.04
N ALA A 144 15.26 -8.06 7.30
CA ALA A 144 16.11 -7.49 6.25
C ALA A 144 16.69 -8.55 5.32
N TRP A 145 17.14 -9.67 5.88
CA TRP A 145 17.68 -10.78 5.10
C TRP A 145 16.60 -11.47 4.24
N VAL A 146 15.40 -11.70 4.79
CA VAL A 146 14.26 -12.26 4.07
C VAL A 146 13.85 -11.31 2.94
N GLN A 147 13.68 -10.02 3.24
CA GLN A 147 13.32 -8.98 2.28
C GLN A 147 14.34 -8.86 1.13
N ALA A 148 15.64 -8.91 1.46
CA ALA A 148 16.70 -8.88 0.45
C ALA A 148 16.69 -10.11 -0.47
N ARG A 149 16.27 -11.27 0.03
CA ARG A 149 16.16 -12.50 -0.78
C ARG A 149 14.90 -12.53 -1.64
N SER A 150 13.81 -12.02 -1.14
CA SER A 150 12.51 -11.95 -1.85
C SER A 150 12.47 -10.79 -2.85
N GLY A 151 13.31 -9.78 -2.66
CA GLY A 151 13.30 -8.49 -3.37
C GLY A 151 13.69 -8.53 -4.84
N GLY A 152 13.13 -9.37 -5.64
CA GLY A 152 13.32 -9.39 -7.09
C GLY A 152 12.29 -10.25 -7.80
N HIS A 153 11.53 -10.99 -7.06
CA HIS A 153 10.37 -11.69 -7.57
C HIS A 153 9.16 -10.86 -7.12
N SER A 154 8.50 -10.23 -8.07
CA SER A 154 7.17 -9.70 -7.86
C SER A 154 6.36 -10.85 -7.25
N GLU A 155 5.76 -10.60 -6.11
CA GLU A 155 4.80 -11.53 -5.47
C GLU A 155 3.58 -11.79 -6.39
N GLU A 156 3.63 -11.35 -7.65
CA GLU A 156 2.66 -11.62 -8.72
C GLU A 156 2.44 -13.12 -8.98
N ASP A 157 3.42 -13.97 -8.64
CA ASP A 157 3.30 -15.43 -8.76
C ASP A 157 2.87 -16.13 -7.45
N GLU A 158 2.82 -15.43 -6.32
CA GLU A 158 2.22 -15.95 -5.10
C GLU A 158 0.73 -15.58 -5.06
N GLU A 159 -0.13 -16.47 -5.57
CA GLU A 159 -1.56 -16.48 -5.19
C GLU A 159 -1.66 -16.24 -3.70
N PHE A 160 -2.44 -15.23 -3.29
CA PHE A 160 -2.68 -14.93 -1.87
C PHE A 160 -3.16 -16.21 -1.16
N LYS A 161 -2.23 -16.92 -0.53
CA LYS A 161 -2.56 -18.12 0.25
C LYS A 161 -3.34 -17.66 1.48
N GLU A 162 -4.60 -18.11 1.55
CA GLU A 162 -5.46 -17.84 2.70
C GLU A 162 -4.71 -18.09 4.02
N ASN A 163 -4.55 -17.04 4.79
CA ASN A 163 -3.89 -17.06 6.09
C ASN A 163 -4.62 -18.05 7.03
N ALA A 164 -3.91 -18.68 7.95
CA ALA A 164 -4.48 -19.60 8.92
C ALA A 164 -5.69 -19.01 9.68
N VAL A 165 -5.65 -17.68 9.94
CA VAL A 165 -6.73 -16.92 10.58
C VAL A 165 -7.99 -16.90 9.69
N ILE A 166 -7.85 -16.63 8.39
CA ILE A 166 -8.99 -16.59 7.46
C ILE A 166 -9.62 -17.99 7.35
N ARG A 167 -8.79 -19.03 7.25
CA ARG A 167 -9.24 -20.42 7.24
C ARG A 167 -9.99 -20.78 8.53
N LEU A 168 -9.52 -20.31 9.67
CA LEU A 168 -10.19 -20.51 10.96
C LEU A 168 -11.53 -19.76 10.98
N VAL A 169 -11.59 -18.51 10.53
CA VAL A 169 -12.82 -17.72 10.46
C VAL A 169 -13.86 -18.39 9.58
N ARG A 170 -13.49 -18.86 8.38
CA ARG A 170 -14.39 -19.58 7.48
C ARG A 170 -14.91 -20.90 8.08
N LYS A 171 -14.11 -21.53 8.96
CA LYS A 171 -14.51 -22.76 9.64
C LYS A 171 -15.50 -22.53 10.79
N VAL A 172 -15.39 -21.38 11.47
CA VAL A 172 -16.17 -21.08 12.69
C VAL A 172 -17.43 -20.25 12.38
N VAL A 173 -17.35 -19.37 11.36
CA VAL A 173 -18.46 -18.45 11.02
C VAL A 173 -18.93 -18.73 9.60
N PRO A 174 -20.26 -18.84 9.37
CA PRO A 174 -20.79 -19.00 8.03
C PRO A 174 -20.46 -17.79 7.16
N THR A 175 -19.86 -18.05 5.99
CA THR A 175 -19.44 -17.04 5.02
C THR A 175 -20.27 -17.13 3.75
N THR A 176 -20.50 -15.99 3.07
CA THR A 176 -21.10 -15.95 1.74
C THR A 176 -20.03 -15.57 0.72
N GLU A 177 -20.14 -16.08 -0.50
CA GLU A 177 -19.28 -15.70 -1.63
C GLU A 177 -19.82 -14.47 -2.38
N GLU A 178 -21.09 -14.12 -2.15
CA GLU A 178 -21.73 -13.01 -2.82
C GLU A 178 -21.43 -11.67 -2.16
N HIS A 179 -21.15 -10.66 -2.99
CA HIS A 179 -21.04 -9.28 -2.53
C HIS A 179 -22.42 -8.65 -2.33
N HIS A 180 -22.72 -8.20 -1.12
CA HIS A 180 -23.98 -7.56 -0.75
C HIS A 180 -23.77 -6.01 -0.56
N GLY A 181 -23.36 -5.35 -1.62
CA GLY A 181 -23.00 -3.93 -1.60
C GLY A 181 -21.81 -3.65 -0.66
N ASP A 182 -21.97 -2.71 0.27
CA ASP A 182 -20.94 -2.31 1.24
C ASP A 182 -21.10 -2.97 2.63
N ARG A 183 -21.97 -3.98 2.74
CA ARG A 183 -22.28 -4.65 4.03
C ARG A 183 -21.20 -5.67 4.37
N MET A 184 -20.70 -5.61 5.60
CA MET A 184 -19.76 -6.60 6.13
C MET A 184 -20.44 -7.88 6.62
N THR A 185 -21.72 -7.81 6.98
CA THR A 185 -22.53 -8.97 7.40
C THR A 185 -23.93 -8.89 6.80
N VAL A 186 -24.49 -10.04 6.44
CA VAL A 186 -25.84 -10.17 5.91
C VAL A 186 -26.61 -11.24 6.66
N LYS A 187 -27.94 -11.07 6.73
CA LYS A 187 -28.83 -12.10 7.25
C LYS A 187 -29.46 -12.85 6.06
N LEU A 188 -29.14 -14.12 5.90
CA LEU A 188 -29.73 -15.00 4.91
C LEU A 188 -30.44 -16.14 5.69
N GLU A 189 -31.69 -16.39 5.39
CA GLU A 189 -32.49 -17.46 6.04
C GLU A 189 -32.45 -17.44 7.57
N GLY A 190 -32.44 -16.25 8.17
CA GLY A 190 -32.41 -16.08 9.63
C GLY A 190 -31.03 -16.21 10.29
N LYS A 191 -29.98 -16.62 9.55
CA LYS A 191 -28.60 -16.72 10.04
C LYS A 191 -27.77 -15.55 9.56
N ARG A 192 -26.77 -15.15 10.36
CA ARG A 192 -25.80 -14.10 9.98
C ARG A 192 -24.62 -14.74 9.24
N TYR A 193 -24.31 -14.20 8.07
CA TYR A 193 -23.14 -14.56 7.26
C TYR A 193 -22.17 -13.40 7.20
N ILE A 194 -20.87 -13.71 7.16
CA ILE A 194 -19.80 -12.76 6.90
C ILE A 194 -19.62 -12.64 5.38
N THR A 195 -19.52 -11.41 4.88
CA THR A 195 -19.30 -11.12 3.46
C THR A 195 -17.82 -11.14 3.10
N PRO A 196 -17.43 -11.22 1.81
CA PRO A 196 -16.04 -11.09 1.36
C PRO A 196 -15.36 -9.81 1.83
N LEU A 197 -16.11 -8.70 2.00
CA LEU A 197 -15.59 -7.45 2.56
C LEU A 197 -15.07 -7.62 3.99
N ALA A 198 -15.83 -8.33 4.84
CA ALA A 198 -15.40 -8.55 6.21
C ALA A 198 -14.21 -9.50 6.29
N ILE A 199 -14.13 -10.48 5.38
CA ILE A 199 -12.97 -11.39 5.27
C ILE A 199 -11.73 -10.59 4.83
N ALA A 200 -11.86 -9.73 3.82
CA ALA A 200 -10.78 -8.84 3.39
C ALA A 200 -10.29 -7.92 4.53
N LEU A 201 -11.21 -7.37 5.34
CA LEU A 201 -10.86 -6.57 6.51
C LEU A 201 -10.06 -7.37 7.55
N ILE A 202 -10.48 -8.62 7.83
CA ILE A 202 -9.76 -9.51 8.76
C ILE A 202 -8.39 -9.86 8.19
N ALA A 203 -8.29 -10.09 6.88
CA ALA A 203 -7.02 -10.35 6.21
C ALA A 203 -6.05 -9.17 6.32
N ILE A 204 -6.52 -7.95 6.05
CA ILE A 204 -5.74 -6.71 6.19
C ILE A 204 -5.30 -6.52 7.65
N GLY A 205 -6.21 -6.69 8.61
CA GLY A 205 -5.87 -6.57 10.03
C GLY A 205 -4.82 -7.59 10.46
N THR A 206 -4.91 -8.84 9.96
CA THR A 206 -3.91 -9.88 10.26
C THR A 206 -2.56 -9.57 9.62
N ALA A 207 -2.55 -9.09 8.38
CA ALA A 207 -1.33 -8.68 7.70
C ALA A 207 -0.66 -7.53 8.45
N ASP A 208 -1.43 -6.53 8.91
CA ASP A 208 -0.86 -5.40 9.67
C ASP A 208 -0.25 -5.82 11.02
N VAL A 209 -0.82 -6.83 11.70
CA VAL A 209 -0.17 -7.42 12.90
C VAL A 209 1.19 -8.00 12.57
N ILE A 210 1.32 -8.70 11.43
CA ILE A 210 2.60 -9.26 11.00
C ILE A 210 3.60 -8.14 10.72
N PHE A 211 3.18 -7.09 10.02
CA PHE A 211 4.02 -5.93 9.73
C PHE A 211 4.39 -5.10 10.96
N ALA A 212 3.59 -5.14 12.03
CA ALA A 212 3.92 -4.49 13.28
C ALA A 212 5.13 -5.12 13.99
N VAL A 213 5.41 -6.41 13.72
CA VAL A 213 6.54 -7.14 14.32
C VAL A 213 7.89 -6.56 13.91
N ASP A 214 8.03 -6.02 12.72
CA ASP A 214 9.27 -5.40 12.24
C ASP A 214 9.23 -3.86 12.29
N SER A 215 8.07 -3.23 12.02
CA SER A 215 7.98 -1.78 12.02
C SER A 215 8.13 -1.16 13.41
N ILE A 216 7.60 -1.78 14.47
CA ILE A 216 7.71 -1.26 15.83
C ILE A 216 9.16 -1.32 16.36
N PRO A 217 9.88 -2.46 16.27
CA PRO A 217 11.31 -2.48 16.54
C PRO A 217 12.11 -1.47 15.71
N ALA A 218 11.75 -1.28 14.42
CA ALA A 218 12.44 -0.32 13.57
C ALA A 218 12.36 1.11 14.11
N ILE A 219 11.19 1.55 14.59
CA ILE A 219 11.05 2.89 15.16
C ILE A 219 11.77 2.97 16.51
N PHE A 220 11.68 1.95 17.36
CA PHE A 220 12.44 1.92 18.63
C PHE A 220 13.96 1.92 18.43
N GLY A 221 14.44 1.45 17.29
CA GLY A 221 15.85 1.59 16.88
C GLY A 221 16.25 3.03 16.51
N LEU A 222 15.30 3.91 16.27
CA LEU A 222 15.53 5.31 15.91
C LEU A 222 15.33 6.26 17.11
N THR A 223 14.33 5.99 17.95
CA THR A 223 14.03 6.72 19.19
C THR A 223 13.45 5.79 20.23
N GLN A 224 13.80 6.00 21.50
CA GLN A 224 13.22 5.27 22.64
C GLN A 224 12.09 6.05 23.32
N GLU A 225 11.82 7.26 22.84
CA GLU A 225 10.74 8.12 23.36
C GLU A 225 9.38 7.58 22.88
N THR A 226 8.65 6.91 23.75
CA THR A 226 7.34 6.27 23.48
C THR A 226 6.36 7.22 22.78
N TYR A 227 6.37 8.51 23.18
CA TYR A 227 5.54 9.53 22.55
C TYR A 227 5.88 9.74 21.07
N LEU A 228 7.17 9.82 20.74
CA LEU A 228 7.63 10.00 19.36
C LEU A 228 7.36 8.76 18.51
N VAL A 229 7.56 7.55 19.08
CA VAL A 229 7.20 6.28 18.43
C VAL A 229 5.74 6.24 18.09
N PHE A 230 4.86 6.56 19.06
CA PHE A 230 3.41 6.63 18.85
C PHE A 230 3.04 7.68 17.80
N ALA A 231 3.54 8.91 17.92
CA ALA A 231 3.20 9.99 17.02
C ALA A 231 3.67 9.71 15.58
N ALA A 232 4.92 9.27 15.39
CA ALA A 232 5.46 8.91 14.07
C ALA A 232 4.65 7.83 13.39
N ASN A 233 4.28 6.77 14.13
CA ASN A 233 3.45 5.67 13.64
C ASN A 233 2.03 6.15 13.30
N ALA A 234 1.37 6.87 14.20
CA ALA A 234 0.01 7.34 13.99
C ALA A 234 -0.11 8.30 12.79
N PHE A 235 0.79 9.29 12.68
CA PHE A 235 0.79 10.23 11.54
C PHE A 235 1.19 9.53 10.23
N SER A 236 1.99 8.48 10.27
CA SER A 236 2.31 7.70 9.07
C SER A 236 1.11 6.92 8.55
N LEU A 237 0.32 6.31 9.44
CA LEU A 237 -0.90 5.59 9.09
C LEU A 237 -2.03 6.51 8.62
N LEU A 238 -2.11 7.73 9.18
CA LEU A 238 -3.01 8.75 8.67
C LEU A 238 -2.65 9.10 7.23
N GLY A 239 -3.64 9.14 6.35
CA GLY A 239 -3.43 9.36 4.92
C GLY A 239 -2.98 8.12 4.13
N LEU A 240 -2.81 6.95 4.77
CA LEU A 240 -2.48 5.71 4.06
C LEU A 240 -3.58 5.30 3.09
N ARG A 241 -4.85 5.55 3.44
CA ARG A 241 -6.00 5.32 2.57
C ARG A 241 -5.90 6.13 1.26
N GLN A 242 -5.57 7.41 1.35
CA GLN A 242 -5.41 8.29 0.19
C GLN A 242 -4.21 7.85 -0.65
N LEU A 243 -3.15 7.45 0.03
CA LEU A 243 -1.95 6.94 -0.62
C LEU A 243 -2.23 5.63 -1.38
N PHE A 244 -3.09 4.76 -0.87
CA PHE A 244 -3.53 3.54 -1.55
C PHE A 244 -4.06 3.84 -2.96
N PHE A 245 -5.01 4.78 -3.08
CA PHE A 245 -5.59 5.15 -4.38
C PHE A 245 -4.63 5.94 -5.28
N LEU A 246 -3.64 6.60 -4.70
CA LEU A 246 -2.60 7.30 -5.44
C LEU A 246 -1.57 6.32 -6.03
N ILE A 247 -1.27 5.26 -5.29
CA ILE A 247 -0.23 4.29 -5.64
C ILE A 247 -0.79 3.16 -6.52
N ASP A 248 -2.12 2.99 -6.60
CA ASP A 248 -2.76 2.03 -7.50
C ASP A 248 -2.24 2.24 -8.94
N GLY A 249 -1.36 1.37 -9.41
CA GLY A 249 -0.61 1.47 -10.67
C GLY A 249 0.77 2.17 -10.62
N LEU A 250 1.25 2.68 -9.46
CA LEU A 250 2.61 3.19 -9.28
C LEU A 250 3.50 2.17 -8.57
N LEU A 251 2.94 1.26 -7.79
CA LEU A 251 3.68 0.21 -7.06
C LEU A 251 4.52 -0.66 -7.98
N ASP A 252 3.98 -1.02 -9.16
CA ASP A 252 4.68 -1.79 -10.19
C ASP A 252 5.96 -1.10 -10.71
N ARG A 253 6.13 0.20 -10.43
CA ARG A 253 7.30 0.98 -10.85
C ARG A 253 8.42 1.02 -9.82
N LEU A 254 8.13 0.66 -8.56
CA LEU A 254 9.08 0.73 -7.45
C LEU A 254 9.78 -0.61 -7.18
N VAL A 255 10.27 -1.24 -8.24
CA VAL A 255 10.88 -2.59 -8.23
C VAL A 255 12.00 -2.75 -7.19
N TYR A 256 12.75 -1.69 -6.87
CA TYR A 256 13.86 -1.75 -5.92
C TYR A 256 13.50 -1.30 -4.50
N LEU A 257 12.21 -0.98 -4.22
CA LEU A 257 11.78 -0.51 -2.90
C LEU A 257 12.08 -1.55 -1.82
N ALA A 258 11.78 -2.83 -2.07
CA ALA A 258 12.03 -3.93 -1.14
C ALA A 258 13.51 -4.04 -0.74
N TYR A 259 14.44 -3.86 -1.69
CA TYR A 259 15.88 -3.83 -1.40
C TYR A 259 16.28 -2.63 -0.54
N GLY A 260 15.68 -1.45 -0.81
CA GLY A 260 15.91 -0.27 0.02
C GLY A 260 15.45 -0.45 1.45
N LEU A 261 14.27 -1.04 1.63
CA LEU A 261 13.74 -1.37 2.96
C LEU A 261 14.61 -2.40 3.67
N ALA A 262 15.10 -3.43 2.96
CA ALA A 262 16.04 -4.39 3.52
C ALA A 262 17.33 -3.71 4.04
N VAL A 263 17.89 -2.75 3.30
CA VAL A 263 19.06 -1.97 3.75
C VAL A 263 18.73 -1.15 5.00
N ILE A 264 17.58 -0.48 5.03
CA ILE A 264 17.14 0.32 6.19
C ILE A 264 16.94 -0.55 7.42
N LEU A 265 16.20 -1.66 7.29
CA LEU A 265 15.95 -2.60 8.38
C LEU A 265 17.25 -3.23 8.91
N GLY A 266 18.15 -3.64 8.02
CA GLY A 266 19.45 -4.18 8.38
C GLY A 266 20.31 -3.15 9.13
N PHE A 267 20.34 -1.92 8.68
CA PHE A 267 21.05 -0.81 9.34
C PHE A 267 20.47 -0.52 10.74
N ILE A 268 19.13 -0.42 10.85
CA ILE A 268 18.47 -0.16 12.15
C ILE A 268 18.65 -1.36 13.07
N GLY A 269 18.57 -2.59 12.56
CA GLY A 269 18.84 -3.80 13.34
C GLY A 269 20.26 -3.84 13.89
N ALA A 270 21.26 -3.48 13.08
CA ALA A 270 22.64 -3.35 13.52
C ALA A 270 22.81 -2.27 14.60
N LYS A 271 22.14 -1.11 14.43
CA LYS A 271 22.12 -0.03 15.43
C LYS A 271 21.54 -0.51 16.76
N LEU A 272 20.43 -1.26 16.74
CA LEU A 272 19.83 -1.83 17.96
C LEU A 272 20.77 -2.83 18.66
N VAL A 273 21.45 -3.69 17.89
CA VAL A 273 22.44 -4.61 18.48
C VAL A 273 23.59 -3.84 19.11
N ILE A 274 24.11 -2.80 18.46
CA ILE A 274 25.17 -1.93 19.05
C ILE A 274 24.66 -1.29 20.34
N HIS A 275 23.45 -0.75 20.34
CA HIS A 275 22.84 -0.18 21.55
C HIS A 275 22.66 -1.21 22.65
N ALA A 276 22.23 -2.44 22.30
CA ALA A 276 22.13 -3.54 23.24
C ALA A 276 23.48 -3.94 23.86
N LEU A 277 24.59 -3.83 23.11
CA LEU A 277 25.93 -4.07 23.62
C LEU A 277 26.36 -2.97 24.62
N HIS A 278 25.97 -1.72 24.36
CA HIS A 278 26.24 -0.59 25.26
C HIS A 278 25.45 -0.64 26.57
N THR A 279 24.26 -1.24 26.54
CA THR A 279 23.36 -1.40 27.70
C THR A 279 23.33 -2.83 28.23
N ASN A 280 24.39 -3.62 27.92
CA ASN A 280 24.43 -5.06 28.22
C ASN A 280 24.39 -5.35 29.73
N GLU A 281 23.46 -6.23 30.12
CA GLU A 281 23.33 -6.78 31.47
C GLU A 281 23.38 -8.31 31.49
N LEU A 282 23.52 -8.93 30.28
CA LEU A 282 23.49 -10.37 30.14
C LEU A 282 24.85 -10.98 30.56
N SER A 283 24.86 -11.75 31.64
CA SER A 283 26.07 -12.33 32.22
C SER A 283 26.82 -13.29 31.25
N TRP A 284 26.14 -13.84 30.25
CA TRP A 284 26.75 -14.72 29.24
C TRP A 284 27.33 -13.92 28.03
N ILE A 285 27.08 -12.61 27.94
CA ILE A 285 27.73 -11.70 27.00
C ILE A 285 28.69 -10.81 27.81
N ASN A 286 30.00 -10.95 27.62
CA ASN A 286 31.04 -10.15 28.28
C ASN A 286 30.89 -10.09 29.82
N GLY A 287 30.35 -11.14 30.44
CA GLY A 287 30.14 -11.15 31.90
C GLY A 287 29.07 -10.19 32.43
N GLY A 288 28.24 -9.59 31.55
CA GLY A 288 27.28 -8.55 31.91
C GLY A 288 27.86 -7.13 31.89
N GLU A 289 29.11 -6.97 31.46
CA GLU A 289 29.73 -5.65 31.35
C GLU A 289 29.34 -4.97 30.03
N HIS A 290 29.23 -3.63 30.07
CA HIS A 290 28.96 -2.80 28.91
C HIS A 290 30.11 -2.88 27.89
N ILE A 291 29.77 -3.06 26.62
CA ILE A 291 30.75 -3.12 25.53
C ILE A 291 30.68 -1.79 24.75
N THR A 292 31.61 -0.89 25.06
CA THR A 292 31.70 0.44 24.47
C THR A 292 32.73 0.57 23.33
N ALA A 293 33.28 -0.57 22.89
CA ALA A 293 34.32 -0.61 21.86
C ALA A 293 33.81 -0.11 20.48
N ILE A 294 32.50 -0.23 20.20
CA ILE A 294 31.86 0.25 19.00
C ILE A 294 31.08 1.53 19.34
N PRO A 295 31.35 2.67 18.68
CA PRO A 295 30.64 3.92 18.99
C PRO A 295 29.15 3.81 18.63
N GLU A 296 28.28 4.43 19.42
CA GLU A 296 26.85 4.53 19.09
C GLU A 296 26.62 5.32 17.81
N ILE A 297 25.65 4.87 17.03
CA ILE A 297 25.26 5.53 15.78
C ILE A 297 24.33 6.71 16.09
N PRO A 298 24.75 7.96 15.82
CA PRO A 298 23.93 9.12 16.13
C PRO A 298 22.69 9.21 15.22
N THR A 299 21.61 9.81 15.72
CA THR A 299 20.31 9.89 15.03
C THR A 299 20.40 10.59 13.67
N TRP A 300 21.23 11.66 13.54
CA TRP A 300 21.42 12.35 12.27
C TRP A 300 21.99 11.44 11.17
N LEU A 301 22.91 10.52 11.53
CA LEU A 301 23.46 9.55 10.58
C LEU A 301 22.40 8.54 10.17
N SER A 302 21.56 8.08 11.10
CA SER A 302 20.42 7.20 10.79
C SER A 302 19.48 7.88 9.79
N LEU A 303 19.11 9.13 10.03
CA LEU A 303 18.25 9.89 9.12
C LEU A 303 18.90 10.06 7.74
N ALA A 304 20.21 10.35 7.68
CA ALA A 304 20.93 10.47 6.42
C ALA A 304 20.93 9.15 5.63
N VAL A 305 21.23 8.02 6.29
CA VAL A 305 21.21 6.69 5.67
C VAL A 305 19.83 6.36 5.11
N ILE A 306 18.75 6.59 5.89
CA ILE A 306 17.38 6.37 5.47
C ILE A 306 17.05 7.20 4.22
N LEU A 307 17.30 8.51 4.27
CA LEU A 307 17.00 9.42 3.15
C LEU A 307 17.78 9.08 1.88
N VAL A 308 19.09 8.80 2.00
CA VAL A 308 19.94 8.42 0.87
C VAL A 308 19.46 7.09 0.27
N THR A 309 19.17 6.09 1.09
CA THR A 309 18.69 4.80 0.63
C THR A 309 17.37 4.94 -0.12
N LEU A 310 16.39 5.66 0.43
CA LEU A 310 15.11 5.91 -0.23
C LEU A 310 15.26 6.68 -1.53
N LEU A 311 16.11 7.70 -1.57
CA LEU A 311 16.37 8.47 -2.78
C LEU A 311 16.99 7.58 -3.87
N VAL A 312 18.03 6.82 -3.53
CA VAL A 312 18.71 5.94 -4.48
C VAL A 312 17.76 4.86 -5.00
N THR A 313 17.00 4.20 -4.15
CA THR A 313 16.05 3.16 -4.57
C THR A 313 14.92 3.69 -5.42
N THR A 314 14.36 4.85 -5.08
CA THR A 314 13.32 5.50 -5.87
C THR A 314 13.84 5.91 -7.25
N VAL A 315 14.99 6.59 -7.32
CA VAL A 315 15.57 7.03 -8.59
C VAL A 315 15.96 5.84 -9.47
N THR A 316 16.54 4.79 -8.90
CA THR A 316 16.91 3.58 -9.67
C THR A 316 15.69 2.83 -10.16
N SER A 317 14.62 2.68 -9.34
CA SER A 317 13.35 2.08 -9.74
C SER A 317 12.71 2.81 -10.92
N LEU A 318 12.56 4.13 -10.81
CA LEU A 318 11.96 4.95 -11.88
C LEU A 318 12.78 4.92 -13.18
N ARG A 319 14.12 4.89 -13.08
CA ARG A 319 14.99 4.74 -14.27
C ARG A 319 14.85 3.36 -14.90
N HIS A 320 14.74 2.32 -14.10
CA HIS A 320 14.55 0.94 -14.59
C HIS A 320 13.21 0.80 -15.30
N ASP A 321 12.11 1.25 -14.69
CA ASP A 321 10.76 1.24 -15.28
C ASP A 321 10.74 1.97 -16.64
N LYS A 322 11.34 3.16 -16.70
CA LYS A 322 11.44 3.93 -17.97
C LYS A 322 12.18 3.16 -19.06
N LYS A 323 13.29 2.48 -18.73
CA LYS A 323 14.06 1.67 -19.70
C LYS A 323 13.26 0.45 -20.16
N THR A 324 12.60 -0.24 -19.25
CA THR A 324 11.81 -1.44 -19.55
C THR A 324 10.61 -1.12 -20.44
N ARG A 325 9.90 -0.01 -20.15
CA ARG A 325 8.79 0.47 -21.01
C ARG A 325 9.26 0.88 -22.40
N ALA A 326 10.38 1.58 -22.51
CA ALA A 326 10.95 1.94 -23.79
C ALA A 326 11.37 0.70 -24.61
N ALA A 327 11.95 -0.32 -23.95
CA ALA A 327 12.30 -1.58 -24.58
C ALA A 327 11.07 -2.39 -25.03
N ARG A 328 10.00 -2.43 -24.22
CA ARG A 328 8.73 -3.06 -24.61
C ARG A 328 8.09 -2.34 -25.78
N ALA A 329 7.97 -1.01 -25.74
CA ALA A 329 7.41 -0.23 -26.84
C ALA A 329 8.20 -0.40 -28.16
N ALA A 330 9.55 -0.47 -28.10
CA ALA A 330 10.38 -0.74 -29.26
C ALA A 330 10.18 -2.17 -29.81
N ARG A 331 9.95 -3.15 -28.95
CA ARG A 331 9.67 -4.52 -29.33
C ARG A 331 8.29 -4.67 -29.98
N ASP A 332 7.27 -4.01 -29.41
CA ASP A 332 5.91 -4.02 -29.93
C ASP A 332 5.85 -3.34 -31.30
N ALA A 333 6.55 -2.20 -31.47
CA ALA A 333 6.69 -1.52 -32.78
C ALA A 333 7.46 -2.37 -33.82
N ALA A 334 8.40 -3.22 -33.37
CA ALA A 334 9.13 -4.14 -34.25
C ALA A 334 8.28 -5.37 -34.65
N VAL A 335 7.32 -5.77 -33.83
CA VAL A 335 6.37 -6.87 -34.12
C VAL A 335 5.23 -6.37 -35.03
N GLU A 336 4.80 -5.14 -34.88
CA GLU A 336 3.84 -4.46 -35.76
C GLU A 336 4.47 -3.97 -37.05
N GLY A 337 5.42 -4.61 -37.68
CA GLY A 337 6.11 -4.23 -38.91
C GLY A 337 5.24 -3.40 -39.88
N PRO A 338 5.82 -2.65 -40.87
CA PRO A 338 5.07 -1.68 -41.66
C PRO A 338 3.85 -2.34 -42.28
N SER A 339 2.66 -1.89 -41.83
CA SER A 339 1.39 -2.30 -42.40
C SER A 339 1.43 -2.17 -43.92
N ALA A 340 1.20 -3.29 -44.61
CA ALA A 340 1.20 -3.42 -46.07
C ALA A 340 0.08 -2.60 -46.75
N THR A 341 -0.28 -1.45 -46.21
CA THR A 341 -1.34 -0.57 -46.74
C THR A 341 -0.81 0.62 -47.54
N ASP A 342 0.52 0.76 -47.71
CA ASP A 342 1.11 1.85 -48.52
C ASP A 342 1.70 1.37 -49.88
N ALA A 343 1.30 0.18 -50.36
CA ALA A 343 1.53 -0.21 -51.72
C ALA A 343 0.37 0.34 -52.63
N ALA A 344 0.41 1.62 -52.91
CA ALA A 344 -0.43 2.20 -53.98
C ALA A 344 -0.14 1.49 -55.33
N PRO A 345 -1.15 1.01 -56.06
CA PRO A 345 -0.92 0.43 -57.38
C PRO A 345 -0.47 1.54 -58.36
N ARG A 346 0.74 1.40 -58.86
CA ARG A 346 1.21 2.23 -60.01
C ARG A 346 0.29 1.98 -61.20
N HIS A 347 -0.50 2.97 -61.58
CA HIS A 347 -1.21 3.03 -62.83
C HIS A 347 -0.27 2.82 -64.02
N ALA A 348 -0.46 1.71 -64.73
CA ALA A 348 0.00 1.59 -66.12
C ALA A 348 -1.08 2.23 -67.02
N ALA A 349 -0.64 3.07 -67.95
CA ALA A 349 -1.46 3.77 -68.90
C ALA A 349 -2.07 2.83 -69.97
N PRO A 350 -3.19 3.18 -70.57
CA PRO A 350 -3.86 2.33 -71.55
C PRO A 350 -3.37 2.59 -72.97
N ASP A 351 -3.13 1.54 -73.73
CA ASP A 351 -3.10 1.60 -75.21
C ASP A 351 -4.48 1.31 -75.76
N ALA A 352 -4.86 2.19 -76.70
CA ALA A 352 -6.05 2.13 -77.49
C ALA A 352 -6.02 1.01 -78.55
N VAL A 353 -7.18 0.39 -78.82
CA VAL A 353 -7.63 0.01 -80.20
C VAL A 353 -9.12 -0.38 -80.19
N THR A 354 -9.87 0.42 -80.84
CA THR A 354 -11.00 0.22 -81.79
C THR A 354 -11.72 -1.13 -81.89
N GLY A 355 -13.07 -1.01 -81.88
CA GLY A 355 -13.82 -1.81 -82.85
C GLY A 355 -15.17 -2.39 -82.38
N THR A 356 -16.25 -1.72 -82.79
CA THR A 356 -17.47 -2.22 -83.44
C THR A 356 -18.54 -2.96 -82.63
N THR A 357 -19.64 -2.26 -82.46
CA THR A 357 -21.07 -2.62 -82.67
C THR A 357 -21.58 -4.03 -82.48
N THR A 358 -22.56 -4.24 -81.64
CA THR A 358 -23.96 -4.48 -82.10
C THR A 358 -24.96 -4.71 -80.97
N ASP A 359 -26.10 -4.11 -81.11
CA ASP A 359 -27.40 -4.27 -80.52
C ASP A 359 -27.72 -5.69 -79.94
N VAL A 360 -28.57 -5.73 -78.90
CA VAL A 360 -29.95 -6.17 -78.92
C VAL A 360 -30.56 -6.20 -77.53
N ALA A 361 -31.65 -5.59 -77.43
CA ALA A 361 -32.79 -5.54 -76.53
C ALA A 361 -33.09 -6.73 -75.60
N GLY A 362 -33.73 -6.42 -74.51
CA GLY A 362 -34.50 -7.41 -73.76
C GLY A 362 -34.83 -7.00 -72.28
N ALA A 363 -35.83 -6.23 -72.15
CA ALA A 363 -36.95 -6.13 -71.23
C ALA A 363 -37.05 -7.19 -70.09
N GLY A 364 -37.44 -6.70 -68.94
CA GLY A 364 -37.92 -7.53 -67.86
C GLY A 364 -38.12 -6.79 -66.55
N ALA A 365 -39.30 -6.26 -66.37
CA ALA A 365 -39.80 -5.61 -65.14
C ALA A 365 -40.08 -6.60 -64.02
N GLY A 366 -40.08 -6.15 -62.77
CA GLY A 366 -40.57 -6.88 -61.61
C GLY A 366 -40.22 -6.14 -60.32
N THR A 367 -40.83 -5.13 -59.96
CA THR A 367 -41.78 -4.79 -58.88
C THR A 367 -41.79 -5.73 -57.69
N GLY A 368 -41.59 -5.17 -56.54
CA GLY A 368 -41.88 -5.83 -55.27
C GLY A 368 -41.40 -5.03 -54.06
N GLN A 369 -42.23 -4.12 -53.63
CA GLN A 369 -42.17 -3.37 -52.40
C GLN A 369 -42.64 -4.20 -51.18
N PRO A 370 -42.70 -3.62 -49.97
CA PRO A 370 -42.11 -4.14 -48.72
C PRO A 370 -43.19 -4.75 -47.80
N VAL A 371 -42.78 -5.50 -46.80
CA VAL A 371 -43.70 -5.92 -45.74
C VAL A 371 -43.16 -5.47 -44.40
N ASP A 372 -43.92 -4.57 -43.85
CA ASP A 372 -44.11 -4.10 -42.51
C ASP A 372 -44.70 -5.23 -41.61
N SER A 373 -44.61 -5.00 -40.31
CA SER A 373 -45.29 -5.63 -39.18
C SER A 373 -44.38 -6.53 -38.32
N GLY A 374 -44.36 -6.41 -36.99
CA GLY A 374 -45.28 -5.84 -36.06
C GLY A 374 -44.76 -6.03 -34.64
N ARG A 375 -44.99 -5.04 -33.84
CA ARG A 375 -45.02 -5.12 -32.38
C ARG A 375 -46.19 -6.00 -31.92
N PRO A 376 -46.10 -6.62 -30.76
CA PRO A 376 -47.14 -6.48 -29.76
C PRO A 376 -46.61 -6.23 -28.36
N THR A 377 -46.94 -5.11 -27.70
CA THR A 377 -48.01 -4.92 -26.68
C THR A 377 -47.99 -5.87 -25.48
N THR A 378 -47.73 -5.23 -24.35
CA THR A 378 -48.01 -5.63 -22.96
C THR A 378 -49.43 -6.16 -22.78
N PRO A 379 -49.70 -6.97 -21.73
CA PRO A 379 -50.71 -6.51 -20.80
C PRO A 379 -50.31 -6.51 -19.32
N ALA A 380 -50.89 -5.52 -18.65
CA ALA A 380 -51.02 -5.39 -17.21
C ALA A 380 -52.15 -6.32 -16.68
N GLY A 381 -52.06 -6.64 -15.40
CA GLY A 381 -53.15 -7.17 -14.60
C GLY A 381 -52.69 -8.00 -13.43
N ARG A 382 -52.68 -7.38 -12.25
CA ARG A 382 -53.50 -7.69 -11.05
C ARG A 382 -53.49 -9.21 -10.65
N ASP A 383 -52.88 -9.54 -9.51
CA ASP A 383 -53.45 -9.56 -8.14
C ASP A 383 -52.32 -9.55 -7.08
#